data_45b54e4f21c6e4c233d926c605fcffa7
#
_entry.id   45b54e4f21c6e4c233d926c605fcffa7
#
_cell.length_a   1.000
_cell.length_b   1.000
_cell.length_c   1.000
_cell.angle_alpha   90.00
_cell.angle_beta   90.00
_cell.angle_gamma   90.00
#
_symmetry.space_group_name_H-M   'P 1'
#
loop_
_entity.id
_entity.type
_entity.pdbx_description
1 polymer ?
#
loop_
_entity_poly.entity_id
_entity_poly.type
_entity_poly.pdbx_seq_one_letter_code
_entity_poly.pdbx_strand_id
1 'polypeptide(L)'
;EGEDREASESNVSPAAQPTKSFRYPVVSWVAAGAWAEAVEPYPAGISDTYEFSEYDSKGTAFWLKVKGDSMTAPAGQSITEGTLILVDTEAEVAPGKLVVAKLPDSNEATFKKLVSDGGRLFLKPLNPSYPIEAVDENCRIVGVVVQALQKFY
;
A
#
# COMPACT_ATOMS: atom_id res chain seq x y z
N GLU A 1 -9.82 -29.45 -33.06
CA GLU A 1 -9.33 -29.45 -32.62
C GLU A 1 -9.04 -29.41 -31.95
N GLY A 2 -9.29 -29.12 -32.01
CA GLY A 2 -8.59 -28.97 -31.44
C GLY A 2 -8.58 -28.85 -30.75
N GLU A 3 -8.80 -28.58 -30.83
CA GLU A 3 -8.40 -28.56 -30.24
C GLU A 3 -8.39 -28.41 -29.61
N ASP A 4 -8.66 -28.18 -29.83
CA ASP A 4 -8.36 -28.13 -29.30
C ASP A 4 -8.59 -27.93 -28.70
N ARG A 5 -8.76 -27.68 -28.71
CA ARG A 5 -8.64 -27.53 -28.23
C ARG A 5 -8.64 -27.44 -27.50
N GLU A 6 -9.09 -27.11 -27.50
CA GLU A 6 -8.81 -27.02 -26.91
C GLU A 6 -8.90 -26.77 -26.17
N ALA A 7 -9.28 -26.63 -26.21
CA ALA A 7 -9.13 -26.31 -25.57
C ALA A 7 -9.42 -26.15 -24.81
N SER A 8 -9.82 -26.07 -24.79
CA SER A 8 -9.89 -25.87 -24.15
C SER A 8 -10.10 -25.90 -23.43
N GLU A 9 -10.36 -25.63 -23.43
CA GLU A 9 -10.35 -25.60 -22.77
C GLU A 9 -10.35 -25.36 -22.00
N SER A 10 -10.82 -24.93 -21.91
CA SER A 10 -10.71 -24.66 -21.15
C SER A 10 -10.20 -24.77 -20.59
N ASN A 11 -10.12 -24.63 -20.50
CA ASN A 11 -9.54 -24.69 -19.80
C ASN A 11 -8.62 -24.47 -19.46
N VAL A 12 -8.66 -24.23 -19.74
CA VAL A 12 -7.64 -23.54 -18.99
C VAL A 12 -6.63 -24.46 -18.38
N SER A 13 -5.39 -24.25 -18.63
CA SER A 13 -4.33 -24.91 -17.90
C SER A 13 -3.55 -23.86 -17.13
N PRO A 14 -3.87 -23.64 -15.85
CA PRO A 14 -3.17 -22.63 -15.04
C PRO A 14 -1.68 -22.89 -14.93
N ALA A 15 -1.30 -24.16 -14.91
CA ALA A 15 0.11 -24.52 -14.81
C ALA A 15 0.92 -24.09 -16.02
N ALA A 16 0.26 -23.87 -17.15
CA ALA A 16 0.93 -23.46 -18.38
C ALA A 16 1.08 -21.92 -18.49
N GLN A 17 0.52 -21.18 -17.54
CA GLN A 17 0.54 -19.73 -17.58
C GLN A 17 1.54 -19.21 -16.53
N PRO A 18 2.75 -18.81 -16.98
CA PRO A 18 3.69 -18.23 -16.04
C PRO A 18 3.14 -16.93 -15.49
N THR A 19 3.16 -16.79 -14.18
CA THR A 19 2.74 -15.58 -13.51
C THR A 19 3.98 -14.90 -12.93
N LYS A 20 4.17 -13.65 -13.28
CA LYS A 20 5.26 -12.88 -12.68
C LYS A 20 4.93 -12.63 -11.22
N SER A 21 5.93 -12.80 -10.39
CA SER A 21 5.79 -12.58 -8.96
C SER A 21 7.01 -11.81 -8.49
N PHE A 22 6.75 -10.78 -7.71
CA PHE A 22 7.79 -9.90 -7.19
C PHE A 22 7.78 -10.01 -5.68
N ARG A 23 8.91 -9.77 -5.07
CA ARG A 23 9.09 -9.88 -3.64
C ARG A 23 9.48 -8.53 -3.07
N TYR A 24 8.72 -8.07 -2.08
CA TYR A 24 8.98 -6.78 -1.43
C TYR A 24 9.12 -6.99 0.06
N PRO A 25 9.99 -6.22 0.73
CA PRO A 25 10.17 -6.38 2.17
C PRO A 25 8.97 -5.88 2.96
N VAL A 26 8.73 -6.51 4.10
CA VAL A 26 7.78 -6.03 5.10
C VAL A 26 8.54 -5.15 6.07
N VAL A 27 8.14 -3.90 6.22
CA VAL A 27 8.86 -2.93 7.03
C VAL A 27 8.00 -2.40 8.17
N SER A 28 8.64 -1.78 9.15
CA SER A 28 7.92 -1.14 10.25
C SER A 28 7.43 0.25 9.84
N TRP A 29 6.47 0.77 10.60
CA TRP A 29 5.96 2.12 10.37
C TRP A 29 7.00 3.19 10.61
N VAL A 30 7.92 2.95 11.55
CA VAL A 30 9.06 3.85 11.79
C VAL A 30 9.99 3.85 10.58
N ALA A 31 10.29 2.67 10.03
CA ALA A 31 11.13 2.57 8.84
C ALA A 31 10.47 3.26 7.65
N ALA A 32 9.17 3.11 7.49
CA ALA A 32 8.43 3.77 6.41
C ALA A 32 8.45 5.29 6.58
N GLY A 33 8.35 5.78 7.83
CA GLY A 33 8.47 7.21 8.10
C GLY A 33 9.84 7.76 7.78
N ALA A 34 10.89 7.01 8.13
CA ALA A 34 12.27 7.39 7.80
C ALA A 34 12.51 7.37 6.30
N TRP A 35 11.80 6.52 5.57
CA TRP A 35 11.89 6.43 4.12
C TRP A 35 11.66 7.76 3.42
N ALA A 36 10.70 8.54 3.90
CA ALA A 36 10.35 9.81 3.28
C ALA A 36 11.54 10.78 3.21
N GLU A 37 12.55 10.56 4.05
CA GLU A 37 13.71 11.42 4.13
C GLU A 37 15.00 10.69 3.73
N ALA A 38 14.91 9.40 3.40
CA ALA A 38 16.06 8.60 3.06
C ALA A 38 16.50 8.85 1.62
N VAL A 39 17.83 8.84 1.43
CA VAL A 39 18.41 8.91 0.10
C VAL A 39 18.50 7.51 -0.52
N GLU A 40 18.72 6.51 0.30
CA GLU A 40 18.90 5.14 -0.14
C GLU A 40 17.56 4.40 -0.15
N PRO A 41 17.37 3.53 -1.16
CA PRO A 41 16.07 2.83 -1.31
C PRO A 41 15.74 1.89 -0.16
N TYR A 42 16.70 1.17 0.38
CA TYR A 42 16.43 0.28 1.51
C TYR A 42 17.50 0.48 2.57
N PRO A 43 17.18 1.15 3.69
CA PRO A 43 18.14 1.26 4.79
C PRO A 43 18.60 -0.11 5.26
N ALA A 44 19.88 -0.23 5.59
CA ALA A 44 20.45 -1.50 6.01
C ALA A 44 19.70 -2.05 7.23
N GLY A 45 19.44 -3.36 7.22
CA GLY A 45 18.78 -4.03 8.33
C GLY A 45 17.30 -3.77 8.46
N ILE A 46 16.68 -3.25 7.41
CA ILE A 46 15.28 -2.83 7.48
C ILE A 46 14.32 -4.01 7.69
N SER A 47 14.58 -5.14 7.05
CA SER A 47 13.75 -6.32 7.22
C SER A 47 14.36 -7.55 6.58
N ASP A 48 14.12 -8.71 7.20
CA ASP A 48 14.40 -10.01 6.61
C ASP A 48 13.12 -10.74 6.25
N THR A 49 11.97 -10.10 6.41
CA THR A 49 10.67 -10.67 6.06
C THR A 49 10.18 -10.08 4.75
N TYR A 50 9.74 -10.95 3.85
CA TYR A 50 9.29 -10.55 2.52
C TYR A 50 7.92 -11.15 2.23
N GLU A 51 7.17 -10.49 1.36
CA GLU A 51 5.90 -10.97 0.87
C GLU A 51 5.83 -10.78 -0.64
N PHE A 52 5.16 -11.69 -1.34
CA PHE A 52 5.07 -11.67 -2.80
C PHE A 52 3.86 -10.89 -3.28
N SER A 53 3.98 -10.33 -4.48
CA SER A 53 2.90 -9.64 -5.17
C SER A 53 3.07 -9.80 -6.68
N GLU A 54 1.96 -9.79 -7.40
CA GLU A 54 1.99 -9.73 -8.86
C GLU A 54 2.25 -8.30 -9.36
N TYR A 55 2.17 -7.34 -8.48
CA TYR A 55 2.35 -5.93 -8.84
C TYR A 55 3.82 -5.65 -9.15
N ASP A 56 4.07 -5.11 -10.34
CA ASP A 56 5.40 -4.68 -10.76
C ASP A 56 5.52 -3.19 -10.42
N SER A 57 6.23 -2.87 -9.34
CA SER A 57 6.30 -1.50 -8.86
C SER A 57 7.10 -0.62 -9.82
N LYS A 58 6.70 0.66 -9.88
CA LYS A 58 7.40 1.66 -10.69
C LYS A 58 8.71 2.08 -10.05
N GLY A 59 8.78 1.97 -8.75
CA GLY A 59 9.98 2.28 -8.01
C GLY A 59 10.11 1.35 -6.83
N THR A 60 10.73 1.83 -5.77
CA THR A 60 10.86 1.06 -4.55
C THR A 60 9.50 0.84 -3.93
N ALA A 61 9.24 -0.40 -3.48
CA ALA A 61 7.99 -0.75 -2.84
C ALA A 61 8.24 -1.60 -1.61
N PHE A 62 7.31 -1.55 -0.67
CA PHE A 62 7.39 -2.35 0.55
C PHE A 62 5.99 -2.57 1.13
N TRP A 63 5.90 -3.58 1.99
CA TRP A 63 4.67 -3.90 2.69
C TRP A 63 4.67 -3.31 4.08
N LEU A 64 3.49 -2.89 4.52
CA LEU A 64 3.25 -2.47 5.90
C LEU A 64 2.07 -3.28 6.44
N LYS A 65 2.17 -3.66 7.71
CA LYS A 65 1.06 -4.35 8.36
C LYS A 65 0.20 -3.32 9.09
N VAL A 66 -1.05 -3.23 8.70
CA VAL A 66 -1.97 -2.24 9.25
C VAL A 66 -2.15 -2.49 10.75
N LYS A 67 -2.01 -1.44 11.55
CA LYS A 67 -2.27 -1.49 12.99
C LYS A 67 -3.32 -0.45 13.34
N GLY A 68 -4.18 -0.82 14.29
CA GLY A 68 -5.29 0.03 14.68
C GLY A 68 -6.44 -0.01 13.69
N ASP A 69 -7.45 0.79 13.93
CA ASP A 69 -8.71 0.73 13.20
C ASP A 69 -9.09 2.04 12.50
N SER A 70 -8.12 2.95 12.30
CA SER A 70 -8.42 4.23 11.65
C SER A 70 -8.86 4.07 10.20
N MET A 71 -8.57 2.94 9.58
CA MET A 71 -8.98 2.64 8.21
C MET A 71 -10.05 1.56 8.15
N THR A 72 -10.66 1.22 9.28
CA THR A 72 -11.78 0.30 9.35
C THR A 72 -13.07 1.10 9.33
N ALA A 73 -13.87 0.87 8.30
CA ALA A 73 -15.11 1.63 8.08
C ALA A 73 -16.34 0.74 8.24
N PRO A 74 -17.47 1.31 8.68
CA PRO A 74 -18.71 0.54 8.81
C PRO A 74 -19.36 0.21 7.46
N ALA A 75 -19.01 0.95 6.40
CA ALA A 75 -19.56 0.75 5.07
C ALA A 75 -18.54 1.24 4.05
N GLY A 76 -18.63 0.72 2.84
CA GLY A 76 -17.75 1.09 1.75
C GLY A 76 -16.36 0.47 1.92
N GLN A 77 -15.34 1.17 1.46
CA GLN A 77 -13.98 0.69 1.54
C GLN A 77 -13.51 0.64 2.99
N SER A 78 -12.96 -0.49 3.39
CA SER A 78 -12.51 -0.72 4.77
C SER A 78 -11.28 -1.60 4.75
N ILE A 79 -10.24 -1.20 5.49
CA ILE A 79 -9.02 -1.99 5.62
C ILE A 79 -8.77 -2.24 7.09
N THR A 80 -8.85 -3.49 7.49
CA THR A 80 -8.81 -3.88 8.90
C THR A 80 -7.38 -4.09 9.37
N GLU A 81 -7.21 -4.02 10.68
CA GLU A 81 -5.93 -4.29 11.32
C GLU A 81 -5.42 -5.69 10.94
N GLY A 82 -4.13 -5.79 10.70
CA GLY A 82 -3.49 -7.04 10.29
C GLY A 82 -3.36 -7.21 8.79
N THR A 83 -4.08 -6.44 7.99
CA THR A 83 -3.94 -6.45 6.55
C THR A 83 -2.56 -5.94 6.16
N LEU A 84 -1.94 -6.60 5.17
CA LEU A 84 -0.69 -6.11 4.60
C LEU A 84 -1.04 -5.17 3.44
N ILE A 85 -0.45 -3.99 3.42
CA ILE A 85 -0.63 -3.04 2.32
C ILE A 85 0.69 -2.85 1.61
N LEU A 86 0.64 -2.87 0.27
CA LEU A 86 1.82 -2.68 -0.56
C LEU A 86 1.89 -1.22 -0.99
N VAL A 87 3.00 -0.58 -0.68
CA VAL A 87 3.24 0.84 -0.95
C VAL A 87 4.24 0.95 -2.08
N ASP A 88 3.86 1.63 -3.16
CA ASP A 88 4.76 1.97 -4.25
C ASP A 88 5.15 3.44 -4.09
N THR A 89 6.43 3.70 -3.86
CA THR A 89 6.91 5.05 -3.58
C THR A 89 6.93 5.94 -4.81
N GLU A 90 6.74 5.39 -6.00
CA GLU A 90 6.77 6.18 -7.25
C GLU A 90 5.49 6.07 -8.06
N ALA A 91 4.45 5.47 -7.50
CA ALA A 91 3.15 5.52 -8.14
C ALA A 91 2.58 6.93 -8.05
N GLU A 92 1.74 7.27 -9.02
CA GLU A 92 1.18 8.62 -9.11
C GLU A 92 0.30 8.92 -7.89
N VAL A 93 0.61 10.02 -7.20
CA VAL A 93 -0.17 10.50 -6.07
C VAL A 93 -1.31 11.37 -6.60
N ALA A 94 -2.53 11.05 -6.21
CA ALA A 94 -3.71 11.80 -6.65
C ALA A 94 -4.82 11.70 -5.60
N PRO A 95 -5.70 12.70 -5.51
CA PRO A 95 -6.86 12.60 -4.61
C PRO A 95 -7.70 11.38 -4.93
N GLY A 96 -8.23 10.74 -3.89
CA GLY A 96 -8.99 9.51 -3.98
C GLY A 96 -8.18 8.26 -3.74
N LYS A 97 -6.86 8.36 -3.78
CA LYS A 97 -6.00 7.20 -3.55
C LYS A 97 -5.68 7.03 -2.08
N LEU A 98 -5.42 5.77 -1.71
CA LEU A 98 -4.93 5.45 -0.38
C LEU A 98 -3.42 5.68 -0.38
N VAL A 99 -2.93 6.35 0.63
CA VAL A 99 -1.53 6.75 0.69
C VAL A 99 -0.95 6.46 2.07
N VAL A 100 0.37 6.36 2.10
CA VAL A 100 1.14 6.34 3.34
C VAL A 100 1.91 7.66 3.38
N ALA A 101 1.82 8.34 4.50
CA ALA A 101 2.39 9.69 4.65
C ALA A 101 3.10 9.82 5.98
N LYS A 102 4.02 10.77 6.06
CA LYS A 102 4.70 11.11 7.29
C LYS A 102 4.30 12.52 7.69
N LEU A 103 3.78 12.63 8.91
CA LEU A 103 3.41 13.91 9.50
C LEU A 103 4.61 14.48 10.27
N PRO A 104 4.71 15.82 10.39
CA PRO A 104 5.91 16.44 10.94
C PRO A 104 6.17 16.14 12.41
N ASP A 105 5.12 15.84 13.18
CA ASP A 105 5.23 15.62 14.62
C ASP A 105 5.24 14.13 14.99
N SER A 106 5.44 13.26 14.02
CA SER A 106 5.53 11.82 14.27
C SER A 106 6.69 11.24 13.46
N ASN A 107 7.41 10.29 14.05
CA ASN A 107 8.45 9.57 13.31
C ASN A 107 7.93 8.26 12.71
N GLU A 108 6.64 7.96 12.88
CA GLU A 108 5.99 6.85 12.20
C GLU A 108 5.19 7.37 11.02
N ALA A 109 5.16 6.58 9.95
CA ALA A 109 4.26 6.86 8.85
C ALA A 109 2.82 6.53 9.25
N THR A 110 1.86 7.10 8.55
CA THR A 110 0.44 6.87 8.76
C THR A 110 -0.23 6.49 7.45
N PHE A 111 -1.33 5.74 7.53
CA PHE A 111 -2.07 5.24 6.39
C PHE A 111 -3.44 5.93 6.35
N LYS A 112 -3.72 6.62 5.27
CA LYS A 112 -4.95 7.42 5.13
C LYS A 112 -5.36 7.48 3.67
N LYS A 113 -6.54 8.04 3.42
CA LYS A 113 -7.00 8.35 2.05
C LYS A 113 -6.70 9.80 1.77
N LEU A 114 -6.11 10.07 0.62
CA LEU A 114 -5.87 11.44 0.18
C LEU A 114 -7.15 11.97 -0.46
N VAL A 115 -7.64 13.09 0.04
CA VAL A 115 -8.85 13.72 -0.50
C VAL A 115 -8.60 15.19 -0.78
N SER A 116 -9.37 15.76 -1.68
CA SER A 116 -9.31 17.17 -2.02
C SER A 116 -10.66 17.81 -1.73
N ASP A 117 -10.63 18.99 -1.11
CA ASP A 117 -11.82 19.75 -0.82
C ASP A 117 -11.46 21.23 -0.87
N GLY A 118 -12.16 21.99 -1.72
CA GLY A 118 -11.91 23.42 -1.87
C GLY A 118 -10.50 23.74 -2.35
N GLY A 119 -9.90 22.87 -3.15
CA GLY A 119 -8.55 23.06 -3.65
C GLY A 119 -7.46 22.72 -2.65
N ARG A 120 -7.81 22.18 -1.49
CA ARG A 120 -6.86 21.79 -0.45
C ARG A 120 -6.86 20.29 -0.29
N LEU A 121 -5.73 19.74 0.13
CA LEU A 121 -5.57 18.30 0.33
C LEU A 121 -5.66 17.96 1.80
N PHE A 122 -6.25 16.81 2.06
CA PHE A 122 -6.42 16.28 3.40
C PHE A 122 -6.12 14.80 3.44
N LEU A 123 -5.67 14.33 4.58
CA LEU A 123 -5.53 12.90 4.88
C LEU A 123 -6.76 12.50 5.69
N LYS A 124 -7.57 11.63 5.11
CA LYS A 124 -8.85 11.23 5.68
C LYS A 124 -8.81 9.77 6.11
N PRO A 125 -9.07 9.48 7.39
CA PRO A 125 -9.27 8.09 7.80
C PRO A 125 -10.58 7.57 7.24
N LEU A 126 -10.64 6.26 6.97
CA LEU A 126 -11.89 5.64 6.52
C LEU A 126 -12.85 5.45 7.69
N ASN A 127 -12.33 5.43 8.91
CA ASN A 127 -13.13 5.38 10.13
C ASN A 127 -13.53 6.79 10.52
N PRO A 128 -14.85 7.11 10.50
CA PRO A 128 -15.29 8.47 10.78
C PRO A 128 -15.05 8.93 12.22
N SER A 129 -14.68 8.03 13.13
CA SER A 129 -14.35 8.40 14.52
C SER A 129 -12.98 9.03 14.65
N TYR A 130 -12.17 9.01 13.62
CA TYR A 130 -10.82 9.59 13.64
C TYR A 130 -10.81 10.94 12.93
N PRO A 131 -9.93 11.87 13.35
CA PRO A 131 -9.90 13.20 12.74
C PRO A 131 -9.27 13.20 11.36
N ILE A 132 -9.73 14.15 10.53
CA ILE A 132 -9.13 14.43 9.23
C ILE A 132 -8.00 15.43 9.46
N GLU A 133 -6.88 15.25 8.75
CA GLU A 133 -5.73 16.12 8.89
C GLU A 133 -5.41 16.83 7.59
N ALA A 134 -5.12 18.11 7.67
CA ALA A 134 -4.73 18.87 6.48
C ALA A 134 -3.31 18.48 6.06
N VAL A 135 -3.10 18.42 4.74
CA VAL A 135 -1.77 18.21 4.19
C VAL A 135 -1.14 19.60 4.02
N ASP A 136 -0.01 19.81 4.68
CA ASP A 136 0.73 21.05 4.55
C ASP A 136 2.13 20.77 4.00
N GLU A 137 2.97 21.79 3.94
CA GLU A 137 4.32 21.68 3.37
C GLU A 137 5.23 20.76 4.17
N ASN A 138 4.88 20.46 5.43
CA ASN A 138 5.68 19.61 6.29
C ASN A 138 5.23 18.14 6.24
N CYS A 139 4.13 17.86 5.58
CA CYS A 139 3.63 16.51 5.37
C CYS A 139 4.27 15.92 4.13
N ARG A 140 4.77 14.69 4.22
CA ARG A 140 5.40 14.02 3.09
C ARG A 140 4.64 12.76 2.75
N ILE A 141 4.27 12.62 1.50
CA ILE A 141 3.67 11.37 1.01
C ILE A 141 4.81 10.39 0.74
N VAL A 142 4.78 9.26 1.43
CA VAL A 142 5.77 8.20 1.26
C VAL A 142 5.49 7.44 -0.03
N GLY A 143 4.23 7.10 -0.26
CA GLY A 143 3.85 6.38 -1.46
C GLY A 143 2.36 6.09 -1.50
N VAL A 144 1.95 5.44 -2.58
CA VAL A 144 0.56 5.07 -2.83
C VAL A 144 0.36 3.60 -2.54
N VAL A 145 -0.73 3.26 -1.86
CA VAL A 145 -1.08 1.86 -1.58
C VAL A 145 -1.74 1.28 -2.83
N VAL A 146 -1.13 0.23 -3.36
CA VAL A 146 -1.56 -0.37 -4.62
C VAL A 146 -2.19 -1.75 -4.44
N GLN A 147 -2.06 -2.34 -3.26
CA GLN A 147 -2.62 -3.66 -2.98
C GLN A 147 -2.84 -3.82 -1.49
N ALA A 148 -3.87 -4.55 -1.12
CA ALA A 148 -4.09 -5.00 0.24
C ALA A 148 -4.18 -6.53 0.23
N LEU A 149 -3.53 -7.17 1.18
CA LEU A 149 -3.46 -8.63 1.26
C LEU A 149 -3.86 -9.06 2.67
N GLN A 150 -4.89 -9.90 2.74
CA GLN A 150 -5.32 -10.48 4.01
C GLN A 150 -5.04 -11.97 4.00
N LYS A 151 -4.44 -12.45 5.07
CA LYS A 151 -4.21 -13.89 5.26
C LYS A 151 -5.06 -14.37 6.42
N PHE A 152 -5.67 -15.53 6.24
CA PHE A 152 -6.53 -16.13 7.25
C PHE A 152 -5.91 -17.41 7.82
N TYR A 153 -4.61 -17.51 7.76
CA TYR A 153 -3.88 -18.67 8.25
C TYR A 153 -2.63 -18.27 9.03
#